data_c929a0a028f8e202cab8aeebc9acf91a
#
_entry.id   c929a0a028f8e202cab8aeebc9acf91a
#
_cell.length_a   1.000
_cell.length_b   1.000
_cell.length_c   1.000
_cell.angle_alpha   90.00
_cell.angle_beta   90.00
_cell.angle_gamma   90.00
#
_symmetry.space_group_name_H-M   'P 1'
#
loop_
_entity.id
_entity.type
_entity.pdbx_description
1 polymer ?
#
loop_
_entity_poly.entity_id
_entity_poly.type
_entity_poly.pdbx_seq_one_letter_code
_entity_poly.pdbx_strand_id
1 'polypeptide(L)'
;GLLRGRVERFPDHGADGKRLLVPHIGWNEVRWSQSAAAHPMLAALPERDHYYYVHSYRPLPRDLATVVGVTEYGGDFAAAVAKQNIFAVQFHPEKSQAAGKRLLDAFATWVASCR
;
A
#
# COMPACT_ATOMS: atom_id res chain seq x y z
N GLY A 1 17.19 -3.51 5.15
CA GLY A 1 16.40 -3.55 4.22
C GLY A 1 16.46 -4.15 2.84
N LEU A 2 15.32 -4.67 2.42
CA LEU A 2 15.15 -5.21 1.08
C LEU A 2 14.95 -4.09 0.05
N LEU A 3 14.39 -2.97 0.47
CA LEU A 3 14.18 -1.78 -0.35
C LEU A 3 14.85 -0.59 0.33
N ARG A 4 15.49 0.26 -0.46
CA ARG A 4 16.10 1.48 0.07
C ARG A 4 15.04 2.51 0.39
N GLY A 5 15.22 3.21 1.51
CA GLY A 5 14.31 4.24 1.96
C GLY A 5 14.33 4.39 3.46
N ARG A 6 13.33 5.08 3.97
CA ARG A 6 13.15 5.33 5.39
C ARG A 6 11.75 4.93 5.80
N VAL A 7 11.58 4.74 7.10
CA VAL A 7 10.28 4.60 7.74
C VAL A 7 10.17 5.73 8.76
N GLU A 8 9.13 6.54 8.63
CA GLU A 8 8.93 7.69 9.52
C GLU A 8 7.55 7.64 10.14
N ARG A 9 7.45 8.16 11.37
CA ARG A 9 6.16 8.37 12.02
C ARG A 9 5.40 9.45 11.26
N PHE A 10 4.07 9.32 11.16
CA PHE A 10 3.22 10.37 10.61
C PHE A 10 3.45 11.67 11.39
N PRO A 11 3.46 12.83 10.71
CA PRO A 11 3.54 14.12 11.38
C PRO A 11 2.26 14.41 12.16
N ASP A 12 2.31 15.35 13.10
CA ASP A 12 1.14 15.74 13.89
C ASP A 12 0.12 16.55 13.09
N HIS A 13 0.53 17.09 11.95
CA HIS A 13 -0.34 17.86 11.05
C HIS A 13 -0.16 17.37 9.61
N GLY A 14 -1.28 17.32 8.87
CA GLY A 14 -1.27 16.95 7.46
C GLY A 14 -0.78 18.08 6.57
N ALA A 15 -0.73 17.81 5.26
CA ALA A 15 -0.31 18.78 4.25
C ALA A 15 -1.22 20.03 4.22
N ASP A 16 -2.48 19.90 4.66
CA ASP A 16 -3.43 20.99 4.75
C ASP A 16 -3.29 21.83 6.04
N GLY A 17 -2.34 21.50 6.90
CA GLY A 17 -2.12 22.15 8.19
C GLY A 17 -3.03 21.69 9.31
N LYS A 18 -4.01 20.82 9.03
CA LYS A 18 -4.93 20.29 10.04
C LYS A 18 -4.27 19.19 10.85
N ARG A 19 -4.69 19.06 12.11
CA ARG A 19 -4.18 18.03 13.00
C ARG A 19 -4.48 16.64 12.43
N LEU A 20 -3.48 15.78 12.43
CA LEU A 20 -3.57 14.41 11.95
C LEU A 20 -3.62 13.47 13.15
N LEU A 21 -4.62 12.59 13.19
CA LEU A 21 -4.70 11.57 14.23
C LEU A 21 -3.71 10.45 13.95
N VAL A 22 -2.89 10.13 14.93
CA VAL A 22 -1.91 9.06 14.84
C VAL A 22 -2.10 8.14 16.05
N PRO A 23 -2.30 6.83 15.85
CA PRO A 23 -2.19 6.08 14.59
C PRO A 23 -3.33 6.33 13.61
N HIS A 24 -3.06 6.06 12.33
CA HIS A 24 -4.07 5.96 11.27
C HIS A 24 -4.82 4.64 11.47
N ILE A 25 -6.08 4.72 11.85
CA ILE A 25 -6.92 3.56 12.16
C ILE A 25 -8.21 3.65 11.35
N GLY A 26 -8.61 2.53 10.74
CA GLY A 26 -9.88 2.41 10.04
C GLY A 26 -9.71 2.11 8.56
N TRP A 27 -10.82 2.21 7.84
CA TRP A 27 -10.87 1.93 6.41
C TRP A 27 -10.41 3.15 5.63
N ASN A 28 -9.55 2.92 4.64
CA ASN A 28 -9.11 3.97 3.72
C ASN A 28 -8.84 3.37 2.35
N GLU A 29 -8.91 4.22 1.34
CA GLU A 29 -8.79 3.82 -0.06
C GLU A 29 -7.34 3.71 -0.48
N VAL A 30 -7.02 2.65 -1.21
CA VAL A 30 -5.78 2.50 -1.96
C VAL A 30 -6.06 2.72 -3.43
N ARG A 31 -5.27 3.59 -4.05
CA ARG A 31 -5.25 3.75 -5.50
C ARG A 31 -4.07 2.96 -6.03
N TRP A 32 -4.38 1.93 -6.80
CA TRP A 32 -3.34 1.08 -7.40
C TRP A 32 -2.77 1.73 -8.65
N SER A 33 -1.48 1.50 -8.90
CA SER A 33 -0.82 1.97 -10.11
C SER A 33 -1.53 1.39 -11.35
N GLN A 34 -1.74 2.25 -12.36
CA GLN A 34 -2.33 1.83 -13.63
C GLN A 34 -1.27 1.37 -14.64
N SER A 35 0.01 1.44 -14.29
CA SER A 35 1.07 0.93 -15.14
C SER A 35 1.08 -0.59 -15.13
N ALA A 36 0.76 -1.22 -16.25
CA ALA A 36 0.78 -2.68 -16.38
C ALA A 36 2.18 -3.26 -16.14
N ALA A 37 3.23 -2.45 -16.30
CA ALA A 37 4.61 -2.87 -16.07
C ALA A 37 4.98 -2.85 -14.58
N ALA A 38 4.17 -2.26 -13.70
CA ALA A 38 4.53 -2.09 -12.31
C ALA A 38 4.57 -3.41 -11.54
N HIS A 39 3.58 -4.29 -11.73
CA HIS A 39 3.57 -5.62 -11.12
C HIS A 39 2.42 -6.46 -11.67
N PRO A 40 2.62 -7.78 -11.87
CA PRO A 40 1.57 -8.67 -12.38
C PRO A 40 0.30 -8.73 -11.54
N MET A 41 0.40 -8.59 -10.22
CA MET A 41 -0.76 -8.61 -9.33
C MET A 41 -1.76 -7.51 -9.64
N LEU A 42 -1.30 -6.37 -10.15
CA LEU A 42 -2.17 -5.22 -10.39
C LEU A 42 -3.23 -5.49 -11.45
N ALA A 43 -2.96 -6.39 -12.38
CA ALA A 43 -3.93 -6.76 -13.41
C ALA A 43 -5.18 -7.44 -12.83
N ALA A 44 -5.05 -8.07 -11.66
CA ALA A 44 -6.14 -8.77 -10.97
C ALA A 44 -6.85 -7.90 -9.93
N LEU A 45 -6.40 -6.67 -9.73
CA LEU A 45 -6.96 -5.76 -8.72
C LEU A 45 -7.77 -4.66 -9.38
N PRO A 46 -8.87 -4.20 -8.74
CA PRO A 46 -9.57 -3.01 -9.22
C PRO A 46 -8.67 -1.78 -9.07
N GLU A 47 -8.97 -0.71 -9.81
CA GLU A 47 -8.18 0.52 -9.76
C GLU A 47 -8.08 1.09 -8.35
N ARG A 48 -9.17 0.98 -7.59
CA ARG A 48 -9.25 1.46 -6.21
C ARG A 48 -9.97 0.44 -5.36
N ASP A 49 -9.58 0.34 -4.09
CA ASP A 49 -10.24 -0.54 -3.14
C ASP A 49 -9.99 -0.03 -1.72
N HIS A 50 -10.85 -0.42 -0.78
CA HIS A 50 -10.74 0.00 0.61
C HIS A 50 -10.16 -1.11 1.46
N TYR A 51 -9.17 -0.74 2.29
CA TYR A 51 -8.47 -1.68 3.19
C TYR A 51 -8.42 -1.11 4.60
N TYR A 52 -8.26 -2.00 5.57
CA TYR A 52 -8.20 -1.63 6.98
C TYR A 52 -6.76 -1.33 7.40
N TYR A 53 -6.59 -0.20 8.08
CA TYR A 53 -5.31 0.30 8.56
C TYR A 53 -5.26 0.36 10.08
N VAL A 54 -4.11 0.07 10.65
CA VAL A 54 -3.75 0.43 12.01
C VAL A 54 -2.22 0.58 12.07
N HIS A 55 -1.73 1.81 11.91
CA HIS A 55 -0.29 2.07 11.88
C HIS A 55 0.02 3.53 12.23
N SER A 56 1.20 3.75 12.75
CA SER A 56 1.71 5.09 13.10
C SER A 56 2.87 5.53 12.23
N TYR A 57 3.45 4.60 11.45
CA TYR A 57 4.62 4.84 10.61
C TYR A 57 4.27 4.58 9.17
N ARG A 58 4.99 5.26 8.28
CA ARG A 58 4.83 5.09 6.83
C ARG A 58 6.19 4.90 6.17
N PRO A 59 6.26 4.11 5.09
CA PRO A 59 7.50 3.98 4.34
C PRO A 59 7.71 5.20 3.44
N LEU A 60 8.96 5.57 3.26
CA LEU A 60 9.39 6.58 2.31
C LEU A 60 10.42 5.93 1.38
N PRO A 61 9.96 5.19 0.35
CA PRO A 61 10.88 4.51 -0.56
C PRO A 61 11.74 5.51 -1.31
N ARG A 62 13.01 5.19 -1.46
CA ARG A 62 13.95 6.04 -2.21
C ARG A 62 13.64 6.03 -3.70
N ASP A 63 13.28 4.86 -4.24
CA ASP A 63 12.89 4.71 -5.64
C ASP A 63 11.36 4.71 -5.73
N LEU A 64 10.80 5.80 -6.24
CA LEU A 64 9.36 5.96 -6.36
C LEU A 64 8.73 4.98 -7.36
N ALA A 65 9.52 4.39 -8.25
CA ALA A 65 9.04 3.36 -9.16
C ALA A 65 8.61 2.08 -8.43
N THR A 66 9.06 1.88 -7.18
CA THR A 66 8.64 0.74 -6.36
C THR A 66 7.25 0.93 -5.76
N VAL A 67 6.71 2.14 -5.74
CA VAL A 67 5.38 2.42 -5.16
C VAL A 67 4.31 1.98 -6.14
N VAL A 68 3.49 1.01 -5.75
CA VAL A 68 2.42 0.46 -6.59
C VAL A 68 1.02 0.76 -6.05
N GLY A 69 0.91 1.22 -4.82
CA GLY A 69 -0.35 1.65 -4.22
C GLY A 69 -0.15 2.87 -3.35
N VAL A 70 -1.10 3.81 -3.40
CA VAL A 70 -1.03 5.08 -2.69
C VAL A 70 -2.33 5.31 -1.93
N THR A 71 -2.21 5.77 -0.70
CA THR A 71 -3.33 6.17 0.15
C THR A 71 -3.14 7.61 0.60
N GLU A 72 -4.25 8.36 0.68
CA GLU A 72 -4.24 9.72 1.20
C GLU A 72 -4.55 9.70 2.70
N TYR A 73 -3.65 10.29 3.49
CA TYR A 73 -3.86 10.51 4.92
C TYR A 73 -3.02 11.69 5.38
N GLY A 74 -3.61 12.88 5.29
CA GLY A 74 -2.89 14.12 5.54
C GLY A 74 -1.84 14.42 4.47
N GLY A 75 -1.95 13.81 3.32
CA GLY A 75 -1.03 13.77 2.20
C GLY A 75 -0.93 12.35 1.69
N ASP A 76 -0.41 12.16 0.49
CA ASP A 76 -0.26 10.82 -0.07
C ASP A 76 0.89 10.07 0.59
N PHE A 77 0.69 8.79 0.90
CA PHE A 77 1.77 7.92 1.34
C PHE A 77 1.76 6.60 0.58
N ALA A 78 2.92 5.95 0.52
CA ALA A 78 3.06 4.64 -0.12
C ALA A 78 2.36 3.58 0.72
N ALA A 79 1.24 3.05 0.22
CA ALA A 79 0.48 1.99 0.87
C ALA A 79 0.96 0.61 0.48
N ALA A 80 1.57 0.49 -0.70
CA ALA A 80 2.10 -0.77 -1.20
C ALA A 80 3.32 -0.52 -2.07
N VAL A 81 4.30 -1.41 -1.96
CA VAL A 81 5.54 -1.36 -2.73
C VAL A 81 5.81 -2.73 -3.35
N ALA A 82 6.44 -2.72 -4.52
CA ALA A 82 6.81 -3.95 -5.21
C ALA A 82 8.16 -3.80 -5.89
N LYS A 83 8.96 -4.84 -5.81
CA LYS A 83 10.25 -4.92 -6.49
C LYS A 83 10.61 -6.40 -6.69
N GLN A 84 10.77 -6.82 -7.94
CA GLN A 84 11.13 -8.21 -8.26
C GLN A 84 10.13 -9.20 -7.60
N ASN A 85 10.60 -10.08 -6.72
CA ASN A 85 9.79 -11.08 -6.03
C ASN A 85 9.24 -10.59 -4.67
N ILE A 86 9.17 -9.27 -4.47
CA ILE A 86 8.68 -8.68 -3.24
C ILE A 86 7.42 -7.87 -3.55
N PHE A 87 6.36 -8.11 -2.78
CA PHE A 87 5.16 -7.28 -2.76
C PHE A 87 4.79 -7.06 -1.29
N ALA A 88 4.75 -5.82 -0.86
CA ALA A 88 4.51 -5.48 0.54
C ALA A 88 3.44 -4.41 0.67
N VAL A 89 2.61 -4.53 1.70
CA VAL A 89 1.52 -3.59 1.96
C VAL A 89 1.57 -3.08 3.40
N GLN A 90 1.08 -1.87 3.61
CA GLN A 90 0.99 -1.27 4.94
C GLN A 90 -0.26 -1.70 5.68
N PHE A 91 -1.37 -1.86 4.97
CA PHE A 91 -2.66 -2.24 5.54
C PHE A 91 -2.70 -3.73 5.88
N HIS A 92 -3.80 -4.13 6.51
CA HIS A 92 -4.03 -5.52 6.94
C HIS A 92 -5.03 -6.21 5.99
N PRO A 93 -4.56 -6.99 4.99
CA PRO A 93 -5.48 -7.71 4.09
C PRO A 93 -6.42 -8.65 4.84
N GLU A 94 -5.92 -9.33 5.88
CA GLU A 94 -6.69 -10.27 6.69
C GLU A 94 -7.84 -9.62 7.46
N LYS A 95 -7.80 -8.29 7.61
CA LYS A 95 -8.85 -7.50 8.25
C LYS A 95 -9.67 -6.68 7.27
N SER A 96 -9.44 -6.85 5.98
CA SER A 96 -10.02 -6.01 4.93
C SER A 96 -11.16 -6.68 4.16
N GLN A 97 -11.73 -7.76 4.70
CA GLN A 97 -12.90 -8.46 4.14
C GLN A 97 -12.73 -8.79 2.64
N ALA A 98 -13.69 -8.43 1.78
CA ALA A 98 -13.66 -8.79 0.37
C ALA A 98 -12.47 -8.20 -0.37
N ALA A 99 -12.09 -6.96 -0.07
CA ALA A 99 -10.91 -6.33 -0.67
C ALA A 99 -9.63 -7.09 -0.32
N GLY A 100 -9.51 -7.48 0.94
CA GLY A 100 -8.37 -8.28 1.40
C GLY A 100 -8.31 -9.64 0.71
N LYS A 101 -9.47 -10.27 0.52
CA LYS A 101 -9.54 -11.55 -0.20
C LYS A 101 -9.08 -11.39 -1.65
N ARG A 102 -9.51 -10.33 -2.34
CA ARG A 102 -9.07 -10.06 -3.70
C ARG A 102 -7.54 -9.94 -3.79
N LEU A 103 -6.94 -9.22 -2.84
CA LEU A 103 -5.49 -9.05 -2.81
C LEU A 103 -4.79 -10.37 -2.55
N LEU A 104 -5.24 -11.15 -1.58
CA LEU A 104 -4.63 -12.43 -1.23
C LEU A 104 -4.78 -13.45 -2.38
N ASP A 105 -5.92 -13.46 -3.06
CA ASP A 105 -6.11 -14.29 -4.24
C ASP A 105 -5.15 -13.89 -5.39
N ALA A 106 -4.97 -12.60 -5.61
CA ALA A 106 -4.02 -12.08 -6.59
C ALA A 106 -2.59 -12.48 -6.24
N PHE A 107 -2.24 -12.42 -4.96
CA PHE A 107 -0.93 -12.84 -4.47
C PHE A 107 -0.69 -14.33 -4.70
N ALA A 108 -1.67 -15.18 -4.36
CA ALA A 108 -1.57 -16.61 -4.56
C ALA A 108 -1.40 -16.98 -6.04
N THR A 109 -2.14 -16.31 -6.92
CA THR A 109 -2.02 -16.49 -8.37
C THR A 109 -0.63 -16.12 -8.87
N TRP A 110 -0.11 -14.99 -8.39
CA TRP A 110 1.24 -14.55 -8.75
C TRP A 110 2.31 -15.54 -8.29
N VAL A 111 2.22 -15.99 -7.05
CA VAL A 111 3.16 -16.99 -6.50
C VAL A 111 3.14 -18.26 -7.35
N ALA A 112 1.96 -18.74 -7.74
CA ALA A 112 1.83 -19.92 -8.57
C ALA A 112 2.49 -19.72 -9.95
N SER A 113 2.42 -18.50 -10.51
CA SER A 113 3.00 -18.18 -11.82
C SER A 113 4.52 -18.10 -11.79
N CYS A 114 5.14 -17.98 -10.62
CA CYS A 114 6.58 -17.88 -10.46
C CYS A 114 7.29 -19.25 -10.47
N ARG A 115 6.59 -20.31 -10.66
CA ARG A 115 7.16 -21.68 -10.66
C ARG A 115 7.63 -22.08 -12.04
#